data_cccd2c624600578e49f6da8b72e3aa2b
#
_entry.id   cccd2c624600578e49f6da8b72e3aa2b
#
_cell.length_a   1.000
_cell.length_b   1.000
_cell.length_c   1.000
_cell.angle_alpha   90.00
_cell.angle_beta   90.00
_cell.angle_gamma   90.00
#
_symmetry.space_group_name_H-M   'P 1'
#
loop_
_entity.id
_entity.type
_entity.pdbx_description
1 polymer ?
#
loop_
_entity_poly.entity_id
_entity_poly.type
_entity_poly.pdbx_seq_one_letter_code
_entity_poly.pdbx_strand_id
1 'polypeptide(L)'
;MSKISYDAIIIGAGFSGLYQLYKLRDNLKLNCRVLEKGSGIGGTWYWNRYPGARCDTESHAYTYFFSEEIFKEWEWSERYPGHAEIRKYLNYVSNKYSLKDDIQLDTEVISATFDEENNSWILKTKNDEIFKCKFLITAVGCISTTNIPNIKGLKKFNGDHYHT
;
A
#
# COMPACT_ATOMS: atom_id res chain seq x y z
N MET A 1 -9.59 -8.06 25.57
CA MET A 1 -8.56 -7.30 24.81
C MET A 1 -9.10 -5.92 24.55
N SER A 2 -8.36 -4.86 24.87
CA SER A 2 -8.77 -3.47 24.58
C SER A 2 -8.78 -3.27 23.06
N LYS A 3 -9.92 -2.90 22.50
CA LYS A 3 -10.03 -2.56 21.08
C LYS A 3 -9.27 -1.23 20.85
N ILE A 4 -8.22 -1.26 20.04
CA ILE A 4 -7.51 -0.06 19.65
C ILE A 4 -8.41 0.69 18.66
N SER A 5 -8.77 1.93 18.97
CA SER A 5 -9.69 2.74 18.18
C SER A 5 -8.96 3.87 17.46
N TYR A 6 -9.26 4.02 16.17
CA TYR A 6 -8.74 5.08 15.29
C TYR A 6 -9.91 5.85 14.66
N ASP A 7 -9.65 7.09 14.24
CA ASP A 7 -10.59 7.80 13.37
C ASP A 7 -10.65 7.12 12.00
N ALA A 8 -9.48 6.80 11.44
CA ALA A 8 -9.39 6.12 10.15
C ALA A 8 -8.34 4.99 10.15
N ILE A 9 -8.68 3.89 9.50
CA ILE A 9 -7.73 2.82 9.16
C ILE A 9 -7.65 2.72 7.65
N ILE A 10 -6.41 2.60 7.15
CA ILE A 10 -6.08 2.45 5.75
C ILE A 10 -5.48 1.07 5.55
N ILE A 11 -5.99 0.29 4.60
CA ILE A 11 -5.45 -1.03 4.27
C ILE A 11 -4.53 -0.90 3.06
N GLY A 12 -3.22 -1.15 3.27
CA GLY A 12 -2.18 -1.12 2.26
C GLY A 12 -1.31 0.14 2.27
N ALA A 13 0.01 -0.04 2.20
CA ALA A 13 1.04 1.01 2.23
C ALA A 13 1.71 1.23 0.86
N GLY A 14 0.92 1.21 -0.22
CA GLY A 14 1.32 1.65 -1.56
C GLY A 14 1.16 3.16 -1.76
N PHE A 15 1.25 3.64 -3.01
CA PHE A 15 1.05 5.05 -3.35
C PHE A 15 -0.22 5.64 -2.74
N SER A 16 -1.36 4.97 -2.92
CA SER A 16 -2.64 5.46 -2.41
C SER A 16 -2.65 5.53 -0.88
N GLY A 17 -2.20 4.47 -0.20
CA GLY A 17 -2.24 4.41 1.26
C GLY A 17 -1.34 5.45 1.94
N LEU A 18 -0.13 5.66 1.42
CA LEU A 18 0.78 6.69 1.92
C LEU A 18 0.19 8.11 1.74
N TYR A 19 -0.43 8.37 0.58
CA TYR A 19 -1.09 9.65 0.33
C TYR A 19 -2.30 9.87 1.25
N GLN A 20 -3.13 8.85 1.43
CA GLN A 20 -4.28 8.93 2.33
C GLN A 20 -3.85 9.18 3.77
N LEU A 21 -2.81 8.47 4.24
CA LEU A 21 -2.26 8.70 5.57
C LEU A 21 -1.82 10.14 5.76
N TYR A 22 -1.02 10.68 4.83
CA TYR A 22 -0.60 12.08 4.85
C TYR A 22 -1.80 13.03 4.93
N LYS A 23 -2.79 12.85 4.06
CA LYS A 23 -3.96 13.74 4.01
C LYS A 23 -4.81 13.67 5.27
N LEU A 24 -5.09 12.48 5.76
CA LEU A 24 -5.96 12.31 6.93
C LEU A 24 -5.26 12.74 8.22
N ARG A 25 -3.99 12.34 8.41
CA ARG A 25 -3.23 12.64 9.61
C ARG A 25 -2.77 14.11 9.63
N ASP A 26 -2.10 14.57 8.58
CA ASP A 26 -1.41 15.85 8.61
C ASP A 26 -2.32 17.02 8.25
N ASN A 27 -3.27 16.85 7.34
CA ASN A 27 -4.18 17.93 6.96
C ASN A 27 -5.46 17.95 7.81
N LEU A 28 -6.06 16.77 8.07
CA LEU A 28 -7.31 16.68 8.83
C LEU A 28 -7.12 16.39 10.32
N LYS A 29 -5.88 16.14 10.76
CA LYS A 29 -5.51 15.88 12.17
C LYS A 29 -6.24 14.69 12.78
N LEU A 30 -6.58 13.70 11.97
CA LEU A 30 -7.22 12.46 12.41
C LEU A 30 -6.18 11.50 12.98
N ASN A 31 -6.58 10.72 13.98
CA ASN A 31 -5.81 9.59 14.48
C ASN A 31 -5.94 8.42 13.49
N CYS A 32 -4.87 8.17 12.71
CA CYS A 32 -4.88 7.20 11.62
C CYS A 32 -3.90 6.06 11.86
N ARG A 33 -4.19 4.90 11.23
CA ARG A 33 -3.25 3.78 11.15
C ARG A 33 -3.33 3.14 9.78
N VAL A 34 -2.18 2.86 9.18
CA VAL A 34 -2.08 1.99 7.99
C VAL A 34 -1.75 0.57 8.43
N LEU A 35 -2.48 -0.40 7.92
CA LEU A 35 -2.20 -1.83 8.09
C LEU A 35 -1.68 -2.39 6.76
N GLU A 36 -0.43 -2.85 6.76
CA GLU A 36 0.24 -3.39 5.58
C GLU A 36 0.62 -4.85 5.81
N LYS A 37 0.22 -5.74 4.90
CA LYS A 37 0.54 -7.17 5.00
C LYS A 37 2.00 -7.50 4.76
N GLY A 38 2.72 -6.64 4.04
CA GLY A 38 4.15 -6.81 3.76
C GLY A 38 5.03 -6.33 4.89
N SER A 39 6.27 -6.80 4.92
CA SER A 39 7.33 -6.33 5.84
C SER A 39 7.97 -5.01 5.38
N GLY A 40 7.34 -4.30 4.44
CA GLY A 40 7.80 -3.01 3.94
C GLY A 40 6.76 -2.32 3.08
N ILE A 41 6.91 -1.01 2.97
CA ILE A 41 6.04 -0.16 2.16
C ILE A 41 6.39 -0.26 0.66
N GLY A 42 5.43 0.11 -0.20
CA GLY A 42 5.65 0.23 -1.64
C GLY A 42 4.54 -0.39 -2.50
N GLY A 43 3.62 -1.18 -1.91
CA GLY A 43 2.52 -1.81 -2.63
C GLY A 43 3.02 -2.64 -3.83
N THR A 44 2.55 -2.34 -5.02
CA THR A 44 3.00 -2.99 -6.28
C THR A 44 4.53 -3.11 -6.37
N TRP A 45 5.26 -2.07 -6.00
CA TRP A 45 6.72 -2.00 -6.14
C TRP A 45 7.47 -2.68 -4.98
N TYR A 46 6.79 -3.00 -3.91
CA TYR A 46 7.30 -3.89 -2.88
C TYR A 46 7.17 -5.36 -3.29
N TRP A 47 6.03 -5.74 -3.89
CA TRP A 47 5.72 -7.14 -4.21
C TRP A 47 6.35 -7.57 -5.56
N ASN A 48 6.31 -6.73 -6.60
CA ASN A 48 6.80 -7.05 -7.94
C ASN A 48 8.27 -6.70 -8.08
N ARG A 49 9.14 -7.68 -7.84
CA ARG A 49 10.60 -7.56 -7.86
C ARG A 49 11.27 -8.51 -8.84
N TYR A 50 10.53 -8.96 -9.84
CA TYR A 50 11.06 -9.80 -10.90
C TYR A 50 12.04 -9.01 -11.78
N PRO A 51 12.96 -9.71 -12.49
CA PRO A 51 13.91 -9.04 -13.37
C PRO A 51 13.21 -8.19 -14.44
N GLY A 52 13.56 -6.91 -14.52
CA GLY A 52 12.97 -5.97 -15.46
C GLY A 52 11.64 -5.34 -15.02
N ALA A 53 11.16 -5.60 -13.79
CA ALA A 53 9.94 -4.95 -13.25
C ALA A 53 10.11 -3.43 -13.29
N ARG A 54 9.24 -2.76 -14.05
CA ARG A 54 9.37 -1.35 -14.44
C ARG A 54 7.98 -0.71 -14.58
N CYS A 55 7.89 0.58 -14.32
CA CYS A 55 6.68 1.34 -14.59
C CYS A 55 6.55 1.61 -16.10
N ASP A 56 5.35 1.50 -16.62
CA ASP A 56 4.95 1.86 -17.99
C ASP A 56 4.47 3.32 -18.12
N THR A 57 4.44 4.02 -17.00
CA THR A 57 4.12 5.45 -16.91
C THR A 57 5.40 6.25 -16.69
N GLU A 58 5.51 7.40 -17.34
CA GLU A 58 6.68 8.28 -17.23
C GLU A 58 6.87 8.77 -15.80
N SER A 59 8.11 8.82 -15.35
CA SER A 59 8.48 9.13 -13.96
C SER A 59 7.93 10.48 -13.47
N HIS A 60 7.94 11.50 -14.32
CA HIS A 60 7.41 12.82 -13.97
C HIS A 60 5.89 12.85 -13.76
N ALA A 61 5.15 11.87 -14.30
CA ALA A 61 3.73 11.68 -14.07
C ALA A 61 3.45 10.66 -12.94
N TYR A 62 4.39 9.72 -12.70
CA TYR A 62 4.28 8.69 -11.68
C TYR A 62 4.92 9.14 -10.37
N THR A 63 4.50 10.31 -9.89
CA THR A 63 5.02 10.98 -8.68
C THR A 63 3.88 11.66 -7.91
N TYR A 64 4.15 12.08 -6.67
CA TYR A 64 3.18 12.87 -5.92
C TYR A 64 3.30 14.36 -6.26
N PHE A 65 2.14 15.00 -6.45
CA PHE A 65 2.02 16.44 -6.75
C PHE A 65 1.50 17.27 -5.57
N PHE A 66 1.39 16.69 -4.39
CA PHE A 66 0.86 17.40 -3.23
C PHE A 66 1.88 18.32 -2.54
N SER A 67 3.12 18.25 -2.91
CA SER A 67 4.20 19.06 -2.37
C SER A 67 5.23 19.42 -3.46
N GLU A 68 5.47 20.72 -3.63
CA GLU A 68 6.52 21.21 -4.52
C GLU A 68 7.91 20.78 -4.07
N GLU A 69 8.13 20.63 -2.76
CA GLU A 69 9.42 20.21 -2.22
C GLU A 69 9.78 18.81 -2.70
N ILE A 70 8.85 17.84 -2.59
CA ILE A 70 9.08 16.47 -3.09
C ILE A 70 9.47 16.51 -4.57
N PHE A 71 8.74 17.32 -5.34
CA PHE A 71 8.96 17.41 -6.78
C PHE A 71 10.31 18.02 -7.13
N LYS A 72 10.79 18.99 -6.35
CA LYS A 72 12.08 19.66 -6.54
C LYS A 72 13.28 18.86 -6.01
N GLU A 73 13.08 18.09 -4.96
CA GLU A 73 14.17 17.36 -4.28
C GLU A 73 14.43 15.97 -4.87
N TRP A 74 13.42 15.36 -5.52
CA TRP A 74 13.57 14.02 -6.08
C TRP A 74 13.90 14.08 -7.57
N GLU A 75 15.06 13.54 -7.92
CA GLU A 75 15.48 13.37 -9.30
C GLU A 75 15.34 11.91 -9.74
N TRP A 76 14.57 11.69 -10.80
CA TRP A 76 14.41 10.38 -11.41
C TRP A 76 15.59 10.08 -12.35
N SER A 77 16.17 8.89 -12.25
CA SER A 77 17.29 8.49 -13.11
C SER A 77 16.84 8.10 -14.52
N GLU A 78 15.57 7.72 -14.68
CA GLU A 78 15.03 7.22 -15.93
C GLU A 78 13.61 7.73 -16.20
N ARG A 79 13.27 7.84 -17.48
CA ARG A 79 11.90 8.20 -17.91
C ARG A 79 10.85 7.17 -17.46
N TYR A 80 11.21 5.88 -17.50
CA TYR A 80 10.38 4.77 -17.03
C TYR A 80 11.13 4.02 -15.93
N PRO A 81 10.94 4.40 -14.67
CA PRO A 81 11.77 3.92 -13.57
C PRO A 81 11.50 2.46 -13.22
N GLY A 82 12.55 1.76 -12.81
CA GLY A 82 12.44 0.40 -12.30
C GLY A 82 11.85 0.35 -10.88
N HIS A 83 11.38 -0.83 -10.49
CA HIS A 83 10.75 -1.05 -9.18
C HIS A 83 11.60 -0.57 -8.00
N ALA A 84 12.92 -0.74 -8.08
CA ALA A 84 13.83 -0.38 -7.00
C ALA A 84 13.88 1.13 -6.76
N GLU A 85 13.88 1.94 -7.83
CA GLU A 85 13.88 3.38 -7.74
C GLU A 85 12.54 3.90 -7.22
N ILE A 86 11.42 3.34 -7.70
CA ILE A 86 10.10 3.71 -7.20
C ILE A 86 9.96 3.40 -5.70
N ARG A 87 10.49 2.27 -5.24
CA ARG A 87 10.54 1.96 -3.81
C ARG A 87 11.39 2.96 -3.02
N LYS A 88 12.53 3.38 -3.56
CA LYS A 88 13.35 4.43 -2.93
C LYS A 88 12.57 5.74 -2.82
N TYR A 89 11.86 6.13 -3.88
CA TYR A 89 11.00 7.30 -3.87
C TYR A 89 9.93 7.25 -2.79
N LEU A 90 9.16 6.15 -2.70
CA LEU A 90 8.13 5.99 -1.67
C LEU A 90 8.71 5.99 -0.25
N ASN A 91 9.89 5.40 -0.06
CA ASN A 91 10.61 5.45 1.22
C ASN A 91 11.09 6.87 1.54
N TYR A 92 11.59 7.61 0.56
CA TYR A 92 11.98 9.00 0.72
C TYR A 92 10.79 9.85 1.19
N VAL A 93 9.65 9.77 0.49
CA VAL A 93 8.42 10.47 0.87
C VAL A 93 7.94 10.08 2.27
N SER A 94 7.91 8.78 2.55
CA SER A 94 7.49 8.27 3.85
C SER A 94 8.39 8.75 5.00
N ASN A 95 9.69 8.84 4.79
CA ASN A 95 10.62 9.38 5.77
C ASN A 95 10.46 10.90 5.94
N LYS A 96 10.35 11.64 4.82
CA LYS A 96 10.20 13.10 4.85
C LYS A 96 9.01 13.56 5.68
N TYR A 97 7.91 12.82 5.63
CA TYR A 97 6.69 13.13 6.38
C TYR A 97 6.48 12.24 7.62
N SER A 98 7.48 11.47 8.05
CA SER A 98 7.39 10.57 9.22
C SER A 98 6.15 9.67 9.16
N LEU A 99 5.80 9.17 7.95
CA LEU A 99 4.60 8.35 7.78
C LEU A 99 4.76 6.96 8.39
N LYS A 100 5.99 6.47 8.50
CA LYS A 100 6.30 5.11 8.99
C LYS A 100 5.84 4.87 10.42
N ASP A 101 5.76 5.92 11.23
CA ASP A 101 5.36 5.83 12.64
C ASP A 101 3.90 5.37 12.80
N ASP A 102 3.08 5.62 11.76
CA ASP A 102 1.66 5.26 11.72
C ASP A 102 1.37 4.10 10.77
N ILE A 103 2.40 3.36 10.34
CA ILE A 103 2.26 2.16 9.50
C ILE A 103 2.62 0.93 10.32
N GLN A 104 1.67 0.01 10.45
CA GLN A 104 1.90 -1.31 11.04
C GLN A 104 2.13 -2.32 9.91
N LEU A 105 3.37 -2.78 9.79
CA LEU A 105 3.79 -3.79 8.83
C LEU A 105 3.44 -5.21 9.32
N ASP A 106 3.59 -6.21 8.46
CA ASP A 106 3.33 -7.62 8.72
C ASP A 106 1.93 -7.88 9.30
N THR A 107 0.97 -7.03 8.92
CA THR A 107 -0.38 -6.99 9.46
C THR A 107 -1.41 -7.18 8.33
N GLU A 108 -1.79 -8.44 8.09
CA GLU A 108 -2.77 -8.80 7.08
C GLU A 108 -4.19 -8.71 7.64
N VAL A 109 -5.00 -7.80 7.10
CA VAL A 109 -6.44 -7.72 7.41
C VAL A 109 -7.16 -8.82 6.65
N ILE A 110 -7.87 -9.69 7.38
CA ILE A 110 -8.60 -10.83 6.81
C ILE A 110 -10.11 -10.60 6.78
N SER A 111 -10.62 -9.68 7.58
CA SER A 111 -12.03 -9.28 7.52
C SER A 111 -12.22 -7.84 8.01
N ALA A 112 -13.23 -7.19 7.47
CA ALA A 112 -13.72 -5.90 7.93
C ALA A 112 -15.24 -5.94 7.91
N THR A 113 -15.87 -5.71 9.07
CA THR A 113 -17.33 -5.74 9.25
C THR A 113 -17.79 -4.39 9.75
N PHE A 114 -18.83 -3.86 9.14
CA PHE A 114 -19.45 -2.63 9.61
C PHE A 114 -20.39 -2.94 10.78
N ASP A 115 -20.24 -2.20 11.84
CA ASP A 115 -21.06 -2.26 13.06
C ASP A 115 -22.10 -1.13 12.98
N GLU A 116 -23.32 -1.47 12.54
CA GLU A 116 -24.42 -0.53 12.34
C GLU A 116 -24.84 0.19 13.63
N GLU A 117 -24.77 -0.49 14.77
CA GLU A 117 -25.16 0.10 16.04
C GLU A 117 -24.21 1.20 16.50
N ASN A 118 -22.91 1.03 16.23
CA ASN A 118 -21.86 1.93 16.66
C ASN A 118 -21.30 2.82 15.51
N ASN A 119 -21.85 2.73 14.30
CA ASN A 119 -21.39 3.44 13.10
C ASN A 119 -19.86 3.35 12.95
N SER A 120 -19.32 2.14 12.98
CA SER A 120 -17.87 1.92 12.97
C SER A 120 -17.48 0.61 12.29
N TRP A 121 -16.27 0.55 11.78
CA TRP A 121 -15.69 -0.65 11.24
C TRP A 121 -14.94 -1.45 12.29
N ILE A 122 -15.11 -2.77 12.28
CA ILE A 122 -14.33 -3.72 13.07
C ILE A 122 -13.51 -4.55 12.11
N LEU A 123 -12.17 -4.45 12.22
CA LEU A 123 -11.23 -5.18 11.39
C LEU A 123 -10.59 -6.29 12.22
N LYS A 124 -10.42 -7.46 11.60
CA LYS A 124 -9.66 -8.57 12.16
C LYS A 124 -8.46 -8.87 11.29
N THR A 125 -7.31 -9.06 11.92
CA THR A 125 -6.08 -9.45 11.25
C THR A 125 -5.83 -10.95 11.35
N LYS A 126 -4.91 -11.44 10.53
CA LYS A 126 -4.47 -12.84 10.54
C LYS A 126 -3.84 -13.26 11.86
N ASN A 127 -3.27 -12.29 12.60
CA ASN A 127 -2.68 -12.49 13.93
C ASN A 127 -3.68 -12.30 15.07
N ASP A 128 -4.99 -12.36 14.78
CA ASP A 128 -6.09 -12.19 15.73
C ASP A 128 -6.15 -10.83 16.44
N GLU A 129 -5.45 -9.81 15.93
CA GLU A 129 -5.62 -8.44 16.40
C GLU A 129 -6.97 -7.88 15.92
N ILE A 130 -7.60 -7.08 16.77
CA ILE A 130 -8.88 -6.44 16.47
C ILE A 130 -8.70 -4.93 16.53
N PHE A 131 -8.99 -4.27 15.41
CA PHE A 131 -9.00 -2.82 15.29
C PHE A 131 -10.42 -2.30 15.11
N LYS A 132 -10.66 -1.07 15.57
CA LYS A 132 -11.92 -0.36 15.36
C LYS A 132 -11.62 1.02 14.78
N CYS A 133 -12.41 1.44 13.77
CA CYS A 133 -12.31 2.78 13.23
C CYS A 133 -13.65 3.31 12.75
N LYS A 134 -13.75 4.63 12.65
CA LYS A 134 -14.91 5.30 12.09
C LYS A 134 -14.91 5.23 10.55
N PHE A 135 -13.73 5.43 9.94
CA PHE A 135 -13.55 5.41 8.49
C PHE A 135 -12.59 4.29 8.08
N LEU A 136 -13.01 3.48 7.12
CA LEU A 136 -12.16 2.46 6.51
C LEU A 136 -11.83 2.86 5.08
N ILE A 137 -10.53 2.91 4.75
CA ILE A 137 -10.02 3.20 3.43
C ILE A 137 -9.32 1.95 2.89
N THR A 138 -9.83 1.40 1.79
CA THR A 138 -9.21 0.25 1.12
C THR A 138 -8.25 0.74 0.03
N ALA A 139 -6.95 0.74 0.33
CA ALA A 139 -5.87 1.10 -0.59
C ALA A 139 -5.10 -0.15 -1.07
N VAL A 140 -5.83 -1.23 -1.30
CA VAL A 140 -5.29 -2.59 -1.57
C VAL A 140 -4.67 -2.77 -2.96
N GLY A 141 -4.88 -1.81 -3.87
CA GLY A 141 -4.39 -1.90 -5.25
C GLY A 141 -5.24 -2.80 -6.14
N CYS A 142 -5.05 -2.68 -7.46
CA CYS A 142 -5.83 -3.40 -8.46
C CYS A 142 -5.15 -4.69 -8.96
N ILE A 143 -3.86 -4.89 -8.69
CA ILE A 143 -3.06 -6.04 -9.14
C ILE A 143 -2.45 -6.83 -7.96
N SER A 144 -3.13 -6.86 -6.83
CA SER A 144 -2.64 -7.48 -5.59
C SER A 144 -2.90 -8.98 -5.47
N THR A 145 -3.70 -9.54 -6.38
CA THR A 145 -4.02 -10.98 -6.44
C THR A 145 -3.66 -11.57 -7.79
N THR A 146 -3.09 -12.78 -7.76
CA THR A 146 -2.71 -13.52 -8.94
C THR A 146 -3.96 -13.98 -9.71
N ASN A 147 -4.02 -13.69 -11.00
CA ASN A 147 -5.03 -14.21 -11.91
C ASN A 147 -4.34 -15.03 -13.01
N ILE A 148 -4.37 -16.35 -12.86
CA ILE A 148 -3.76 -17.25 -13.85
C ILE A 148 -4.74 -17.44 -15.02
N PRO A 149 -4.34 -17.05 -16.24
CA PRO A 149 -5.21 -17.17 -17.41
C PRO A 149 -5.49 -18.66 -17.75
N ASN A 150 -6.68 -18.94 -18.28
CA ASN A 150 -7.04 -20.28 -18.72
C ASN A 150 -6.44 -20.58 -20.10
N ILE A 151 -5.15 -20.94 -20.13
CA ILE A 151 -4.42 -21.29 -21.35
C ILE A 151 -4.51 -22.79 -21.60
N LYS A 152 -4.98 -23.19 -22.79
CA LYS A 152 -5.04 -24.61 -23.19
C LYS A 152 -3.64 -25.22 -23.20
N GLY A 153 -3.44 -26.27 -22.41
CA GLY A 153 -2.17 -26.98 -22.31
C GLY A 153 -1.25 -26.53 -21.19
N LEU A 154 -1.57 -25.46 -20.45
CA LEU A 154 -0.75 -24.98 -19.33
C LEU A 154 -0.40 -26.09 -18.34
N LYS A 155 -1.39 -26.94 -17.97
CA LYS A 155 -1.20 -28.08 -17.07
C LYS A 155 -0.36 -29.23 -17.64
N LYS A 156 -0.10 -29.22 -18.95
CA LYS A 156 0.71 -30.24 -19.64
C LYS A 156 2.12 -29.74 -19.97
N PHE A 157 2.39 -28.48 -19.68
CA PHE A 157 3.72 -27.89 -19.86
C PHE A 157 4.65 -28.44 -18.78
N ASN A 158 5.75 -29.06 -19.18
CA ASN A 158 6.71 -29.71 -18.26
C ASN A 158 7.85 -28.77 -17.82
N GLY A 159 7.92 -27.54 -18.33
CA GLY A 159 8.87 -26.52 -17.91
C GLY A 159 8.36 -25.67 -16.75
N ASP A 160 9.26 -24.88 -16.19
CA ASP A 160 8.89 -23.89 -15.17
C ASP A 160 8.09 -22.74 -15.79
N HIS A 161 7.07 -22.29 -15.09
CA HIS A 161 6.32 -21.09 -15.45
C HIS A 161 6.11 -20.21 -14.22
N TYR A 162 6.14 -18.92 -14.45
CA TYR A 162 6.10 -17.93 -13.37
C TYR A 162 5.00 -16.90 -13.65
N HIS A 163 4.39 -16.43 -12.58
CA HIS A 163 3.46 -15.31 -12.62
C HIS A 163 4.20 -14.04 -12.19
N THR A 164 4.05 -12.95 -12.96
CA THR A 164 4.63 -11.64 -12.67
C THR A 164 3.58 -10.67 -12.12
#